data_92e6971877a0e0626a7694df6bc51590
#
_entry.id   92e6971877a0e0626a7694df6bc51590
#
_cell.length_a   1.000
_cell.length_b   1.000
_cell.length_c   1.000
_cell.angle_alpha   90.00
_cell.angle_beta   90.00
_cell.angle_gamma   90.00
#
_symmetry.space_group_name_H-M   'P 1'
#
loop_
_entity.id
_entity.type
_entity.pdbx_description
1 polymer ?
#
loop_
_entity_poly.entity_id
_entity_poly.type
_entity_poly.pdbx_seq_one_letter_code
_entity_poly.pdbx_strand_id
1 'polypeptide(L)'
;MSGLTPATRDQYRTGMSNGRKPAKIASSTPGTVQAASGRGSTERGRDAEQTREDILSVATEEFAEKGLSGARIDQIAERTSTSKRMIYYYFGGKDGLYRAVLQREYTRIRYAEMAIGLERFAPEDALARLVRATFDSHIERPTFVRLVMNENIHHAEHLKRVEGLSRLNEAMIDSLSDILRRGAKSGVFRRGIDPVDLHINITALCFYTVSNRYTFREGFGRDLWDRRDARKRRAQVEDIILRWCAAG
;
A
#
# COMPACT_ATOMS: atom_id res chain seq x y z
N MET A 1 -37.51 -3.09 -11.22
CA MET A 1 -37.29 -3.77 -12.50
C MET A 1 -36.42 -2.89 -13.37
N SER A 2 -35.17 -3.17 -13.49
CA SER A 2 -34.28 -2.77 -14.59
C SER A 2 -32.96 -3.46 -14.38
N GLY A 3 -32.63 -4.37 -15.30
CA GLY A 3 -31.53 -5.31 -15.23
C GLY A 3 -30.18 -4.65 -15.52
N LEU A 4 -29.18 -5.03 -14.76
CA LEU A 4 -27.78 -4.82 -15.07
C LEU A 4 -27.28 -6.03 -15.85
N THR A 5 -26.93 -5.79 -17.10
CA THR A 5 -26.32 -6.76 -18.04
C THR A 5 -24.86 -6.98 -17.67
N PRO A 6 -24.32 -8.22 -17.70
CA PRO A 6 -22.89 -8.45 -17.44
C PRO A 6 -22.06 -8.08 -18.68
N ALA A 7 -21.12 -7.15 -18.52
CA ALA A 7 -20.15 -6.78 -19.53
C ALA A 7 -18.97 -7.74 -19.55
N THR A 8 -18.89 -8.47 -20.59
CA THR A 8 -17.82 -9.14 -21.37
C THR A 8 -16.40 -9.11 -20.82
N ARG A 9 -15.98 -10.31 -20.50
CA ARG A 9 -14.64 -10.78 -20.13
C ARG A 9 -13.86 -11.22 -21.39
N ASP A 10 -13.53 -10.31 -22.29
CA ASP A 10 -12.78 -10.75 -23.49
C ASP A 10 -12.10 -9.62 -24.26
N GLN A 11 -11.06 -9.00 -23.69
CA GLN A 11 -10.22 -8.06 -24.46
C GLN A 11 -8.74 -8.00 -24.04
N TYR A 12 -8.14 -9.05 -23.48
CA TYR A 12 -6.67 -9.08 -23.32
C TYR A 12 -6.07 -10.42 -23.72
N ARG A 13 -6.09 -10.66 -25.04
CA ARG A 13 -5.24 -11.73 -25.60
C ARG A 13 -4.95 -11.41 -27.05
N THR A 14 -3.79 -10.77 -27.32
CA THR A 14 -2.99 -10.99 -28.55
C THR A 14 -1.74 -10.10 -28.51
N GLY A 15 -0.58 -10.68 -28.81
CA GLY A 15 0.68 -9.94 -29.04
C GLY A 15 1.92 -10.75 -28.71
N MET A 16 2.05 -11.96 -29.25
CA MET A 16 3.30 -12.72 -29.23
C MET A 16 4.05 -12.58 -30.56
N SER A 17 5.39 -12.60 -30.44
CA SER A 17 6.36 -13.08 -31.40
C SER A 17 6.97 -12.05 -32.32
N ASN A 18 8.25 -11.76 -32.11
CA ASN A 18 9.22 -11.93 -33.21
C ASN A 18 10.67 -12.10 -32.66
N GLY A 19 11.23 -13.26 -32.96
CA GLY A 19 12.60 -13.63 -32.67
C GLY A 19 13.57 -12.97 -33.63
N ARG A 20 14.77 -12.63 -33.14
CA ARG A 20 15.96 -12.40 -33.95
C ARG A 20 17.15 -13.18 -33.40
N LYS A 21 17.78 -13.98 -34.28
CA LYS A 21 18.98 -14.77 -34.06
C LYS A 21 20.22 -13.89 -33.91
N PRO A 22 21.32 -14.44 -33.29
CA PRO A 22 22.52 -13.69 -32.96
C PRO A 22 23.50 -13.58 -34.11
N ALA A 23 24.19 -12.46 -34.24
CA ALA A 23 25.33 -12.23 -35.13
C ALA A 23 26.63 -12.46 -34.40
N LYS A 24 27.61 -13.02 -35.17
CA LYS A 24 28.90 -13.52 -34.75
C LYS A 24 29.89 -12.45 -34.28
N ILE A 25 30.69 -12.87 -33.32
CA ILE A 25 31.86 -12.23 -32.67
C ILE A 25 33.02 -12.08 -33.66
N ALA A 26 33.61 -10.90 -33.68
CA ALA A 26 34.98 -10.69 -34.16
C ALA A 26 35.89 -10.27 -32.98
N SER A 27 36.95 -11.02 -32.78
CA SER A 27 37.98 -10.87 -31.76
C SER A 27 38.93 -9.71 -32.10
N SER A 28 39.26 -8.85 -31.13
CA SER A 28 40.47 -8.05 -31.08
C SER A 28 40.91 -7.82 -29.65
N THR A 29 42.16 -8.12 -29.39
CA THR A 29 42.92 -8.21 -28.14
C THR A 29 43.34 -6.82 -27.59
N PRO A 30 43.83 -6.69 -26.33
CA PRO A 30 43.44 -5.68 -25.38
C PRO A 30 44.33 -4.45 -25.33
N GLY A 31 43.71 -3.29 -25.20
CA GLY A 31 44.37 -2.07 -24.74
C GLY A 31 44.06 -1.79 -23.30
N THR A 32 45.05 -1.75 -22.48
CA THR A 32 44.98 -1.36 -21.05
C THR A 32 44.45 0.05 -20.92
N VAL A 33 43.21 0.19 -20.39
CA VAL A 33 42.67 1.49 -19.96
C VAL A 33 42.34 1.41 -18.47
N GLN A 34 42.94 2.32 -17.74
CA GLN A 34 42.88 2.51 -16.31
C GLN A 34 41.45 2.54 -15.77
N ALA A 35 41.20 1.74 -14.75
CA ALA A 35 40.01 1.76 -13.94
C ALA A 35 40.01 2.98 -13.00
N ALA A 36 39.35 4.06 -13.38
CA ALA A 36 39.13 5.18 -12.50
C ALA A 36 37.85 5.96 -12.95
N SER A 37 36.65 5.42 -12.69
CA SER A 37 35.39 6.23 -12.69
C SER A 37 34.18 5.51 -12.11
N GLY A 38 34.30 4.35 -11.47
CA GLY A 38 33.17 3.57 -10.97
C GLY A 38 32.57 4.02 -9.62
N ARG A 39 33.28 4.75 -8.78
CA ARG A 39 32.81 5.12 -7.42
C ARG A 39 31.92 6.36 -7.38
N GLY A 40 32.16 7.34 -8.19
CA GLY A 40 31.42 8.62 -8.17
C GLY A 40 30.01 8.57 -8.77
N SER A 41 29.66 7.56 -9.58
CA SER A 41 28.33 7.41 -10.16
C SER A 41 27.36 6.70 -9.21
N THR A 42 27.85 5.74 -8.45
CA THR A 42 27.08 5.01 -7.43
C THR A 42 26.79 5.86 -6.19
N GLU A 43 27.70 6.71 -5.78
CA GLU A 43 27.50 7.66 -4.69
C GLU A 43 26.44 8.73 -5.04
N ARG A 44 26.58 9.39 -6.18
CA ARG A 44 25.58 10.38 -6.66
C ARG A 44 24.20 9.79 -6.88
N GLY A 45 24.08 8.53 -7.33
CA GLY A 45 22.81 7.83 -7.46
C GLY A 45 22.17 7.55 -6.11
N ARG A 46 22.99 7.19 -5.10
CA ARG A 46 22.53 6.95 -3.74
C ARG A 46 22.06 8.23 -3.03
N ASP A 47 22.78 9.34 -3.22
CA ASP A 47 22.40 10.65 -2.69
C ASP A 47 21.11 11.17 -3.31
N ALA A 48 20.89 10.92 -4.61
CA ALA A 48 19.67 11.30 -5.30
C ALA A 48 18.45 10.50 -4.81
N GLU A 49 18.61 9.18 -4.59
CA GLU A 49 17.54 8.34 -4.05
C GLU A 49 17.23 8.68 -2.59
N GLN A 50 18.25 8.95 -1.78
CA GLN A 50 18.04 9.41 -0.40
C GLN A 50 17.28 10.73 -0.35
N THR A 51 17.68 11.71 -1.17
CA THR A 51 16.97 13.00 -1.29
C THR A 51 15.51 12.79 -1.69
N ARG A 52 15.25 11.89 -2.63
CA ARG A 52 13.89 11.56 -3.07
C ARG A 52 13.04 10.96 -1.94
N GLU A 53 13.60 10.03 -1.17
CA GLU A 53 12.91 9.42 -0.02
C GLU A 53 12.67 10.42 1.11
N ASP A 54 13.60 11.32 1.38
CA ASP A 54 13.44 12.37 2.38
C ASP A 54 12.30 13.31 2.01
N ILE A 55 12.23 13.72 0.73
CA ILE A 55 11.12 14.53 0.21
C ILE A 55 9.78 13.79 0.37
N LEU A 56 9.70 12.52 0.00
CA LEU A 56 8.49 11.71 0.13
C LEU A 56 8.06 11.56 1.60
N SER A 57 9.01 11.40 2.51
CA SER A 57 8.73 11.27 3.93
C SER A 57 8.06 12.52 4.49
N VAL A 58 8.67 13.69 4.27
CA VAL A 58 8.14 14.98 4.73
C VAL A 58 6.82 15.32 4.00
N ALA A 59 6.74 15.03 2.71
CA ALA A 59 5.52 15.25 1.94
C ALA A 59 4.34 14.40 2.44
N THR A 60 4.61 13.16 2.89
CA THR A 60 3.58 12.29 3.46
C THR A 60 2.92 12.95 4.67
N GLU A 61 3.72 13.51 5.59
CA GLU A 61 3.21 14.21 6.77
C GLU A 61 2.43 15.47 6.38
N GLU A 62 2.99 16.30 5.51
CA GLU A 62 2.38 17.55 5.05
C GLU A 62 1.03 17.30 4.36
N PHE A 63 0.96 16.33 3.45
CA PHE A 63 -0.29 15.98 2.77
C PHE A 63 -1.31 15.28 3.69
N ALA A 64 -0.86 14.45 4.60
CA ALA A 64 -1.76 13.81 5.56
C ALA A 64 -2.40 14.81 6.53
N GLU A 65 -1.66 15.88 6.88
CA GLU A 65 -2.15 16.90 7.80
C GLU A 65 -3.05 17.93 7.12
N LYS A 66 -2.62 18.44 5.95
CA LYS A 66 -3.25 19.61 5.30
C LYS A 66 -4.05 19.26 4.04
N GLY A 67 -4.06 18.02 3.63
CA GLY A 67 -4.61 17.61 2.33
C GLY A 67 -3.80 18.15 1.15
N LEU A 68 -4.19 17.77 -0.07
CA LEU A 68 -3.51 18.27 -1.27
C LEU A 68 -3.63 19.78 -1.41
N SER A 69 -4.81 20.36 -1.19
CA SER A 69 -5.04 21.80 -1.37
C SER A 69 -4.23 22.64 -0.37
N GLY A 70 -4.20 22.25 0.92
CA GLY A 70 -3.56 23.00 1.99
C GLY A 70 -2.04 22.83 2.08
N ALA A 71 -1.49 21.75 1.56
CA ALA A 71 -0.06 21.47 1.61
C ALA A 71 0.76 22.47 0.75
N ARG A 72 1.98 22.78 1.19
CA ARG A 72 2.85 23.76 0.54
C ARG A 72 4.21 23.17 0.20
N ILE A 73 4.57 23.20 -1.09
CA ILE A 73 5.88 22.75 -1.58
C ILE A 73 7.04 23.49 -0.89
N ASP A 74 6.84 24.76 -0.54
CA ASP A 74 7.84 25.56 0.16
C ASP A 74 8.22 24.96 1.52
N GLN A 75 7.21 24.55 2.28
CA GLN A 75 7.40 23.92 3.60
C GLN A 75 8.08 22.56 3.48
N ILE A 76 7.72 21.78 2.45
CA ILE A 76 8.37 20.50 2.19
C ILE A 76 9.86 20.73 1.84
N ALA A 77 10.16 21.69 0.97
CA ALA A 77 11.53 22.01 0.56
C ALA A 77 12.39 22.47 1.74
N GLU A 78 11.85 23.35 2.60
CA GLU A 78 12.52 23.84 3.80
C GLU A 78 12.84 22.70 4.78
N ARG A 79 11.86 21.83 5.05
CA ARG A 79 12.01 20.70 6.00
C ARG A 79 12.95 19.59 5.50
N THR A 80 13.17 19.50 4.19
CA THR A 80 14.08 18.50 3.57
C THR A 80 15.44 19.09 3.19
N SER A 81 15.70 20.35 3.53
CA SER A 81 16.93 21.06 3.12
C SER A 81 17.20 20.97 1.61
N THR A 82 16.13 20.86 0.81
CA THR A 82 16.21 20.80 -0.65
C THR A 82 15.60 22.05 -1.29
N SER A 83 15.80 22.24 -2.59
CA SER A 83 15.17 23.34 -3.32
C SER A 83 13.82 22.93 -3.92
N LYS A 84 12.90 23.89 -4.06
CA LYS A 84 11.65 23.68 -4.83
C LYS A 84 11.94 23.11 -6.22
N ARG A 85 13.00 23.59 -6.89
CA ARG A 85 13.42 23.14 -8.21
C ARG A 85 13.69 21.63 -8.22
N MET A 86 14.30 21.08 -7.15
CA MET A 86 14.55 19.64 -7.03
C MET A 86 13.26 18.86 -6.87
N ILE A 87 12.28 19.36 -6.10
CA ILE A 87 10.96 18.73 -5.98
C ILE A 87 10.25 18.66 -7.33
N TYR A 88 10.26 19.77 -8.08
CA TYR A 88 9.70 19.80 -9.43
C TYR A 88 10.43 18.87 -10.39
N TYR A 89 11.76 18.79 -10.28
CA TYR A 89 12.58 17.86 -11.09
C TYR A 89 12.22 16.40 -10.85
N TYR A 90 12.08 15.96 -9.58
CA TYR A 90 11.79 14.58 -9.24
C TYR A 90 10.33 14.17 -9.46
N PHE A 91 9.39 15.09 -9.25
CA PHE A 91 7.98 14.75 -9.17
C PHE A 91 7.08 15.50 -10.15
N GLY A 92 7.61 16.45 -10.90
CA GLY A 92 6.83 17.23 -11.86
C GLY A 92 5.89 18.26 -11.24
N GLY A 93 5.92 18.42 -9.90
CA GLY A 93 5.10 19.37 -9.17
C GLY A 93 4.31 18.74 -8.03
N LYS A 94 3.40 19.53 -7.46
CA LYS A 94 2.64 19.15 -6.24
C LYS A 94 1.77 17.91 -6.43
N ASP A 95 1.05 17.82 -7.55
CA ASP A 95 0.18 16.67 -7.86
C ASP A 95 0.99 15.40 -8.14
N GLY A 96 2.15 15.53 -8.81
CA GLY A 96 3.06 14.42 -9.04
C GLY A 96 3.67 13.91 -7.73
N LEU A 97 4.07 14.81 -6.84
CA LEU A 97 4.57 14.47 -5.51
C LEU A 97 3.48 13.77 -4.68
N TYR A 98 2.24 14.27 -4.73
CA TYR A 98 1.12 13.65 -4.02
C TYR A 98 0.84 12.22 -4.51
N ARG A 99 0.82 12.01 -5.83
CA ARG A 99 0.68 10.65 -6.41
C ARG A 99 1.83 9.73 -6.00
N ALA A 100 3.06 10.23 -5.97
CA ALA A 100 4.22 9.45 -5.52
C ALA A 100 4.12 9.08 -4.04
N VAL A 101 3.60 9.97 -3.19
CA VAL A 101 3.29 9.68 -1.78
C VAL A 101 2.23 8.57 -1.67
N LEU A 102 1.11 8.69 -2.39
CA LEU A 102 0.07 7.64 -2.41
C LEU A 102 0.66 6.30 -2.84
N GLN A 103 1.38 6.26 -3.96
CA GLN A 103 2.02 5.05 -4.47
C GLN A 103 2.94 4.42 -3.43
N ARG A 104 3.81 5.22 -2.80
CA ARG A 104 4.74 4.75 -1.76
C ARG A 104 4.00 4.14 -0.57
N GLU A 105 3.00 4.82 -0.04
CA GLU A 105 2.31 4.39 1.16
C GLU A 105 1.47 3.12 0.91
N TYR A 106 0.78 3.01 -0.21
CA TYR A 106 0.08 1.78 -0.60
C TYR A 106 1.05 0.62 -0.83
N THR A 107 2.16 0.86 -1.53
CA THR A 107 3.19 -0.15 -1.78
C THR A 107 3.78 -0.69 -0.46
N ARG A 108 4.09 0.19 0.49
CA ARG A 108 4.64 -0.19 1.80
C ARG A 108 3.70 -1.10 2.58
N ILE A 109 2.40 -0.80 2.59
CA ILE A 109 1.41 -1.62 3.29
C ILE A 109 1.31 -2.98 2.63
N ARG A 110 1.16 -3.04 1.31
CA ARG A 110 1.03 -4.32 0.59
C ARG A 110 2.27 -5.21 0.73
N TYR A 111 3.46 -4.63 0.65
CA TYR A 111 4.68 -5.41 0.90
C TYR A 111 4.80 -5.87 2.36
N ALA A 112 4.38 -5.09 3.34
CA ALA A 112 4.37 -5.53 4.73
C ALA A 112 3.40 -6.70 4.95
N GLU A 113 2.22 -6.68 4.33
CA GLU A 113 1.25 -7.77 4.36
C GLU A 113 1.79 -9.03 3.67
N MET A 114 2.40 -8.91 2.50
CA MET A 114 3.02 -10.03 1.77
C MET A 114 4.18 -10.66 2.55
N ALA A 115 4.97 -9.85 3.26
CA ALA A 115 6.12 -10.30 4.04
C ALA A 115 5.73 -11.20 5.24
N ILE A 116 4.45 -11.25 5.63
CA ILE A 116 3.96 -12.14 6.69
C ILE A 116 4.12 -13.61 6.28
N GLY A 117 4.05 -13.93 4.99
CA GLY A 117 4.14 -15.31 4.50
C GLY A 117 2.96 -16.16 4.93
N LEU A 118 1.74 -15.66 4.71
CA LEU A 118 0.47 -16.23 5.21
C LEU A 118 0.21 -17.67 4.75
N GLU A 119 0.81 -18.08 3.64
CA GLU A 119 0.73 -19.43 3.09
C GLU A 119 1.36 -20.50 3.99
N ARG A 120 2.27 -20.10 4.91
CA ARG A 120 3.02 -20.98 5.81
C ARG A 120 2.25 -21.36 7.07
N PHE A 121 1.14 -20.68 7.34
CA PHE A 121 0.37 -20.84 8.57
C PHE A 121 -0.93 -21.61 8.32
N ALA A 122 -1.46 -22.26 9.37
CA ALA A 122 -2.83 -22.77 9.36
C ALA A 122 -3.83 -21.64 9.05
N PRO A 123 -4.96 -21.90 8.39
CA PRO A 123 -5.86 -20.85 7.89
C PRO A 123 -6.33 -19.87 8.96
N GLU A 124 -6.67 -20.35 10.16
CA GLU A 124 -7.09 -19.49 11.29
C GLU A 124 -5.95 -18.61 11.77
N ASP A 125 -4.74 -19.17 11.93
CA ASP A 125 -3.56 -18.43 12.37
C ASP A 125 -3.11 -17.43 11.30
N ALA A 126 -3.19 -17.79 10.01
CA ALA A 126 -2.92 -16.88 8.89
C ALA A 126 -3.86 -15.68 8.91
N LEU A 127 -5.18 -15.92 9.07
CA LEU A 127 -6.17 -14.85 9.13
C LEU A 127 -5.97 -13.97 10.37
N ALA A 128 -5.73 -14.57 11.53
CA ALA A 128 -5.46 -13.82 12.76
C ALA A 128 -4.21 -12.92 12.64
N ARG A 129 -3.14 -13.42 12.02
CA ARG A 129 -1.91 -12.64 11.76
C ARG A 129 -2.18 -11.47 10.83
N LEU A 130 -2.92 -11.69 9.76
CA LEU A 130 -3.28 -10.62 8.83
C LEU A 130 -4.09 -9.53 9.52
N VAL A 131 -5.13 -9.89 10.28
CA VAL A 131 -5.96 -8.94 11.03
C VAL A 131 -5.12 -8.12 12.00
N ARG A 132 -4.25 -8.77 12.78
CA ARG A 132 -3.34 -8.09 13.71
C ARG A 132 -2.41 -7.14 13.00
N ALA A 133 -1.77 -7.59 11.92
CA ALA A 133 -0.84 -6.76 11.14
C ALA A 133 -1.54 -5.56 10.50
N THR A 134 -2.75 -5.74 9.97
CA THR A 134 -3.56 -4.64 9.42
C THR A 134 -3.92 -3.64 10.50
N PHE A 135 -4.36 -4.09 11.67
CA PHE A 135 -4.68 -3.22 12.81
C PHE A 135 -3.45 -2.42 13.26
N ASP A 136 -2.35 -3.11 13.53
CA ASP A 136 -1.10 -2.49 14.01
C ASP A 136 -0.56 -1.49 12.97
N SER A 137 -0.59 -1.84 11.68
CA SER A 137 -0.19 -0.94 10.60
C SER A 137 -1.00 0.37 10.56
N HIS A 138 -2.32 0.32 10.80
CA HIS A 138 -3.15 1.53 10.84
C HIS A 138 -2.83 2.41 12.06
N ILE A 139 -2.60 1.80 13.22
CA ILE A 139 -2.21 2.52 14.45
C ILE A 139 -0.82 3.16 14.31
N GLU A 140 0.13 2.44 13.75
CA GLU A 140 1.51 2.92 13.58
C GLU A 140 1.65 3.97 12.47
N ARG A 141 0.75 3.97 11.50
CA ARG A 141 0.79 4.83 10.31
C ARG A 141 -0.50 5.62 10.10
N PRO A 142 -0.85 6.51 11.02
CA PRO A 142 -2.07 7.31 10.91
C PRO A 142 -2.07 8.24 9.70
N THR A 143 -0.89 8.60 9.20
CA THR A 143 -0.73 9.40 7.97
C THR A 143 -1.32 8.69 6.75
N PHE A 144 -1.15 7.37 6.62
CA PHE A 144 -1.79 6.59 5.57
C PHE A 144 -3.32 6.68 5.64
N VAL A 145 -3.89 6.47 6.83
CA VAL A 145 -5.34 6.56 7.03
C VAL A 145 -5.86 7.95 6.64
N ARG A 146 -5.15 9.02 7.01
CA ARG A 146 -5.51 10.40 6.63
C ARG A 146 -5.44 10.64 5.12
N LEU A 147 -4.42 10.10 4.44
CA LEU A 147 -4.32 10.18 2.98
C LEU A 147 -5.50 9.48 2.30
N VAL A 148 -5.89 8.28 2.78
CA VAL A 148 -7.06 7.56 2.27
C VAL A 148 -8.35 8.35 2.52
N MET A 149 -8.52 8.97 3.70
CA MET A 149 -9.65 9.84 3.98
C MET A 149 -9.71 11.03 3.01
N ASN A 150 -8.58 11.68 2.75
CA ASN A 150 -8.50 12.77 1.78
C ASN A 150 -8.90 12.33 0.37
N GLU A 151 -8.40 11.17 -0.09
CA GLU A 151 -8.79 10.63 -1.39
C GLU A 151 -10.29 10.30 -1.46
N ASN A 152 -10.86 9.76 -0.38
CA ASN A 152 -12.33 9.50 -0.36
C ASN A 152 -13.15 10.79 -0.45
N ILE A 153 -12.74 11.87 0.22
CA ILE A 153 -13.39 13.19 0.12
C ILE A 153 -13.32 13.73 -1.33
N HIS A 154 -12.23 13.46 -2.03
CA HIS A 154 -11.98 13.91 -3.40
C HIS A 154 -12.26 12.83 -4.46
N HIS A 155 -13.11 11.83 -4.17
CA HIS A 155 -13.56 10.80 -5.11
C HIS A 155 -12.42 9.98 -5.75
N ALA A 156 -11.30 9.80 -5.03
CA ALA A 156 -10.11 9.06 -5.44
C ALA A 156 -9.48 9.59 -6.74
N GLU A 157 -9.54 10.89 -6.98
CA GLU A 157 -9.11 11.49 -8.25
C GLU A 157 -7.63 11.25 -8.54
N HIS A 158 -6.78 11.33 -7.53
CA HIS A 158 -5.35 11.10 -7.69
C HIS A 158 -5.00 9.62 -7.63
N LEU A 159 -5.71 8.84 -6.82
CA LEU A 159 -5.50 7.41 -6.68
C LEU A 159 -5.74 6.65 -7.99
N LYS A 160 -6.71 7.09 -8.82
CA LYS A 160 -6.97 6.54 -10.16
C LYS A 160 -5.76 6.60 -11.09
N ARG A 161 -4.81 7.50 -10.81
CA ARG A 161 -3.61 7.74 -11.63
C ARG A 161 -2.35 7.11 -11.03
N VAL A 162 -2.47 6.34 -9.94
CA VAL A 162 -1.36 5.62 -9.32
C VAL A 162 -1.16 4.30 -10.07
N GLU A 163 0.01 4.18 -10.70
CA GLU A 163 0.34 2.98 -11.48
C GLU A 163 0.58 1.76 -10.58
N GLY A 164 0.17 0.58 -11.05
CA GLY A 164 0.43 -0.69 -10.38
C GLY A 164 -0.42 -0.98 -9.14
N LEU A 165 -1.26 -0.04 -8.69
CA LEU A 165 -2.08 -0.20 -7.49
C LEU A 165 -3.06 -1.38 -7.59
N SER A 166 -3.70 -1.59 -8.75
CA SER A 166 -4.62 -2.71 -8.96
C SER A 166 -3.92 -4.06 -8.76
N ARG A 167 -2.71 -4.23 -9.31
CA ARG A 167 -1.95 -5.48 -9.14
C ARG A 167 -1.60 -5.77 -7.67
N LEU A 168 -1.25 -4.73 -6.92
CA LEU A 168 -0.97 -4.88 -5.50
C LEU A 168 -2.22 -5.29 -4.71
N ASN A 169 -3.37 -4.74 -5.05
CA ASN A 169 -4.64 -5.10 -4.42
C ASN A 169 -5.11 -6.51 -4.84
N GLU A 170 -4.94 -6.89 -6.11
CA GLU A 170 -5.21 -8.24 -6.60
C GLU A 170 -4.39 -9.28 -5.81
N ALA A 171 -3.10 -9.08 -5.60
CA ALA A 171 -2.25 -9.98 -4.81
C ALA A 171 -2.74 -10.16 -3.37
N MET A 172 -3.29 -9.11 -2.76
CA MET A 172 -3.90 -9.18 -1.43
C MET A 172 -5.18 -10.02 -1.45
N ILE A 173 -6.06 -9.81 -2.42
CA ILE A 173 -7.30 -10.58 -2.58
C ILE A 173 -7.00 -12.06 -2.86
N ASP A 174 -5.98 -12.35 -3.67
CA ASP A 174 -5.51 -13.72 -3.92
C ASP A 174 -5.03 -14.41 -2.63
N SER A 175 -4.31 -13.69 -1.78
CA SER A 175 -3.87 -14.19 -0.47
C SER A 175 -5.05 -14.53 0.44
N LEU A 176 -6.07 -13.67 0.50
CA LEU A 176 -7.31 -13.93 1.24
C LEU A 176 -8.08 -15.12 0.64
N SER A 177 -8.17 -15.22 -0.68
CA SER A 177 -8.80 -16.34 -1.38
C SER A 177 -8.14 -17.66 -1.02
N ASP A 178 -6.80 -17.69 -0.95
CA ASP A 178 -6.06 -18.89 -0.54
C ASP A 178 -6.36 -19.30 0.91
N ILE A 179 -6.33 -18.34 1.84
CA ILE A 179 -6.67 -18.57 3.25
C ILE A 179 -8.08 -19.15 3.37
N LEU A 180 -9.07 -18.54 2.73
CA LEU A 180 -10.47 -18.98 2.77
C LEU A 180 -10.65 -20.36 2.14
N ARG A 181 -10.00 -20.64 1.01
CA ARG A 181 -10.02 -21.94 0.34
C ARG A 181 -9.45 -23.05 1.24
N ARG A 182 -8.29 -22.80 1.87
CA ARG A 182 -7.65 -23.76 2.80
C ARG A 182 -8.51 -23.97 4.04
N GLY A 183 -9.09 -22.91 4.60
CA GLY A 183 -9.97 -22.98 5.76
C GLY A 183 -11.27 -23.73 5.48
N ALA A 184 -11.89 -23.52 4.33
CA ALA A 184 -13.08 -24.27 3.92
C ALA A 184 -12.77 -25.76 3.65
N LYS A 185 -11.57 -26.07 3.13
CA LYS A 185 -11.13 -27.45 2.92
C LYS A 185 -10.87 -28.18 4.24
N SER A 186 -10.32 -27.52 5.24
CA SER A 186 -10.09 -28.09 6.57
C SER A 186 -11.33 -28.09 7.48
N GLY A 187 -12.41 -27.43 7.06
CA GLY A 187 -13.65 -27.34 7.84
C GLY A 187 -13.63 -26.29 8.95
N VAL A 188 -12.58 -25.46 9.05
CA VAL A 188 -12.50 -24.40 10.07
C VAL A 188 -13.24 -23.12 9.65
N PHE A 189 -13.37 -22.88 8.35
CA PHE A 189 -14.15 -21.75 7.81
C PHE A 189 -15.37 -22.22 7.03
N ARG A 190 -16.45 -21.45 7.11
CA ARG A 190 -17.63 -21.65 6.28
C ARG A 190 -17.30 -21.44 4.79
N ARG A 191 -18.03 -22.10 3.92
CA ARG A 191 -17.88 -21.95 2.48
C ARG A 191 -18.58 -20.69 1.99
N GLY A 192 -18.17 -20.18 0.82
CA GLY A 192 -18.86 -19.10 0.13
C GLY A 192 -18.58 -17.69 0.68
N ILE A 193 -17.51 -17.51 1.47
CA ILE A 193 -17.05 -16.18 1.84
C ILE A 193 -16.37 -15.55 0.63
N ASP A 194 -16.82 -14.34 0.24
CA ASP A 194 -16.15 -13.53 -0.76
C ASP A 194 -14.88 -12.90 -0.14
N PRO A 195 -13.69 -13.06 -0.74
CA PRO A 195 -12.45 -12.49 -0.22
C PRO A 195 -12.46 -10.95 -0.23
N VAL A 196 -13.20 -10.30 -1.13
CA VAL A 196 -13.36 -8.84 -1.15
C VAL A 196 -14.18 -8.39 0.05
N ASP A 197 -15.29 -9.08 0.35
CA ASP A 197 -16.11 -8.78 1.55
C ASP A 197 -15.31 -8.99 2.84
N LEU A 198 -14.47 -10.03 2.89
CA LEU A 198 -13.58 -10.24 4.03
C LEU A 198 -12.58 -9.08 4.16
N HIS A 199 -11.97 -8.64 3.06
CA HIS A 199 -11.07 -7.49 3.06
C HIS A 199 -11.77 -6.22 3.55
N ILE A 200 -12.99 -5.95 3.08
CA ILE A 200 -13.81 -4.82 3.53
C ILE A 200 -14.04 -4.88 5.03
N ASN A 201 -14.45 -6.03 5.57
CA ASN A 201 -14.73 -6.20 7.00
C ASN A 201 -13.48 -5.98 7.86
N ILE A 202 -12.34 -6.57 7.48
CA ILE A 202 -11.06 -6.35 8.19
C ILE A 202 -10.70 -4.86 8.17
N THR A 203 -10.68 -4.27 6.97
CA THR A 203 -10.26 -2.87 6.81
C THR A 203 -11.21 -1.92 7.53
N ALA A 204 -12.52 -2.09 7.43
CA ALA A 204 -13.49 -1.23 8.10
C ALA A 204 -13.31 -1.20 9.62
N LEU A 205 -13.13 -2.38 10.24
CA LEU A 205 -12.94 -2.49 11.69
C LEU A 205 -11.60 -1.89 12.17
N CYS A 206 -10.53 -2.06 11.38
CA CYS A 206 -9.21 -1.51 11.70
C CYS A 206 -9.16 0.01 11.44
N PHE A 207 -9.64 0.44 10.28
CA PHE A 207 -9.61 1.82 9.82
C PHE A 207 -10.41 2.76 10.72
N TYR A 208 -11.60 2.35 11.15
CA TYR A 208 -12.44 3.15 12.03
C TYR A 208 -11.71 3.62 13.30
N THR A 209 -10.90 2.76 13.88
CA THR A 209 -10.15 3.06 15.11
C THR A 209 -9.26 4.29 14.96
N VAL A 210 -8.72 4.53 13.77
CA VAL A 210 -7.80 5.65 13.48
C VAL A 210 -8.55 6.82 12.86
N SER A 211 -9.38 6.56 11.85
CA SER A 211 -10.10 7.62 11.11
C SER A 211 -11.06 8.41 11.99
N ASN A 212 -11.69 7.76 12.96
CA ASN A 212 -12.69 8.36 13.84
C ASN A 212 -12.17 8.69 15.25
N ARG A 213 -10.84 8.57 15.48
CA ARG A 213 -10.24 8.76 16.80
C ARG A 213 -10.70 10.04 17.49
N TYR A 214 -10.61 11.17 16.81
CA TYR A 214 -10.90 12.49 17.42
C TYR A 214 -12.37 12.67 17.69
N THR A 215 -13.24 12.41 16.72
CA THR A 215 -14.69 12.52 16.88
C THR A 215 -15.24 11.54 17.90
N PHE A 216 -14.67 10.32 17.96
CA PHE A 216 -15.04 9.34 18.96
C PHE A 216 -14.64 9.77 20.37
N ARG A 217 -13.42 10.31 20.54
CA ARG A 217 -12.96 10.84 21.81
C ARG A 217 -13.86 11.98 22.34
N GLU A 218 -14.20 12.93 21.47
CA GLU A 218 -15.07 14.05 21.86
C GLU A 218 -16.51 13.60 22.15
N GLY A 219 -17.04 12.65 21.38
CA GLY A 219 -18.43 12.18 21.55
C GLY A 219 -18.62 11.18 22.68
N PHE A 220 -17.60 10.38 23.01
CA PHE A 220 -17.73 9.27 23.97
C PHE A 220 -16.75 9.36 25.15
N GLY A 221 -15.89 10.38 25.19
CA GLY A 221 -14.91 10.58 26.26
C GLY A 221 -13.80 9.51 26.31
N ARG A 222 -13.55 8.80 25.19
CA ARG A 222 -12.64 7.65 25.16
C ARG A 222 -11.64 7.74 24.01
N ASP A 223 -10.36 7.65 24.31
CA ASP A 223 -9.31 7.62 23.28
C ASP A 223 -9.00 6.18 22.84
N LEU A 224 -9.33 5.88 21.58
CA LEU A 224 -9.09 4.56 20.96
C LEU A 224 -7.60 4.27 20.76
N TRP A 225 -6.70 5.24 20.96
CA TRP A 225 -5.25 5.09 20.86
C TRP A 225 -4.51 4.89 22.20
N ASP A 226 -5.23 4.96 23.30
CA ASP A 226 -4.64 4.49 24.56
C ASP A 226 -4.15 3.05 24.38
N ARG A 227 -2.94 2.76 24.85
CA ARG A 227 -2.29 1.45 24.63
C ARG A 227 -3.12 0.27 25.12
N ARG A 228 -3.87 0.46 26.20
CA ARG A 228 -4.75 -0.58 26.75
C ARG A 228 -5.96 -0.78 25.87
N ASP A 229 -6.59 0.31 25.44
CA ASP A 229 -7.78 0.29 24.60
C ASP A 229 -7.46 -0.21 23.20
N ALA A 230 -6.35 0.20 22.60
CA ALA A 230 -5.89 -0.29 21.31
C ALA A 230 -5.63 -1.81 21.32
N ARG A 231 -4.96 -2.34 22.35
CA ARG A 231 -4.75 -3.80 22.48
C ARG A 231 -6.07 -4.56 22.64
N LYS A 232 -6.97 -4.06 23.46
CA LYS A 232 -8.31 -4.63 23.63
C LYS A 232 -9.08 -4.60 22.31
N ARG A 233 -9.04 -3.48 21.60
CA ARG A 233 -9.72 -3.33 20.31
C ARG A 233 -9.15 -4.27 19.26
N ARG A 234 -7.84 -4.42 19.16
CA ARG A 234 -7.18 -5.38 18.27
C ARG A 234 -7.69 -6.80 18.49
N ALA A 235 -7.72 -7.26 19.74
CA ALA A 235 -8.23 -8.58 20.08
C ALA A 235 -9.71 -8.75 19.74
N GLN A 236 -10.53 -7.71 19.92
CA GLN A 236 -11.93 -7.72 19.53
C GLN A 236 -12.11 -7.83 18.01
N VAL A 237 -11.33 -7.08 17.23
CA VAL A 237 -11.40 -7.14 15.77
C VAL A 237 -11.02 -8.53 15.27
N GLU A 238 -9.97 -9.12 15.82
CA GLU A 238 -9.53 -10.48 15.52
C GLU A 238 -10.65 -11.49 15.82
N ASP A 239 -11.23 -11.46 17.02
CA ASP A 239 -12.32 -12.37 17.42
C ASP A 239 -13.55 -12.23 16.51
N ILE A 240 -13.96 -11.00 16.18
CA ILE A 240 -15.09 -10.73 15.29
C ILE A 240 -14.84 -11.36 13.90
N ILE A 241 -13.68 -11.14 13.32
CA ILE A 241 -13.36 -11.64 11.97
C ILE A 241 -13.28 -13.18 11.97
N LEU A 242 -12.60 -13.77 12.96
CA LEU A 242 -12.49 -15.23 13.05
C LEU A 242 -13.86 -15.88 13.23
N ARG A 243 -14.71 -15.38 14.14
CA ARG A 243 -16.06 -15.89 14.32
C ARG A 243 -16.95 -15.72 13.09
N TRP A 244 -16.82 -14.59 12.38
CA TRP A 244 -17.57 -14.36 11.16
C TRP A 244 -17.20 -15.36 10.05
N CYS A 245 -15.93 -15.81 10.03
CA CYS A 245 -15.44 -16.79 9.07
C CYS A 245 -15.69 -18.25 9.52
N ALA A 246 -15.88 -18.52 10.81
CA ALA A 246 -15.96 -19.87 11.35
C ALA A 246 -17.05 -20.72 10.68
N ALA A 247 -16.78 -22.02 10.52
CA ALA A 247 -17.81 -23.00 10.23
C ALA A 247 -18.70 -23.12 11.47
N GLY A 248 -20.03 -23.17 11.27
CA GLY A 248 -20.99 -23.35 12.35
C GLY A 248 -20.95 -24.75 12.95
#